data_c8c84a57cc27eb71300cb124d9c1bef2
#
_entry.id   c8c84a57cc27eb71300cb124d9c1bef2
#
_cell.length_a   1.000
_cell.length_b   1.000
_cell.length_c   1.000
_cell.angle_alpha   90.00
_cell.angle_beta   90.00
_cell.angle_gamma   90.00
#
_symmetry.space_group_name_H-M   'P 1'
#
loop_
_entity.id
_entity.type
_entity.pdbx_description
1 polymer ?
#
loop_
_entity_poly.entity_id
_entity_poly.type
_entity_poly.pdbx_seq_one_letter_code
_entity_poly.pdbx_strand_id
1 'polypeptide(L)'
;MPKIEERVKKIAWVSSVSVAFSITLFAYIMFGGSRTFDELVFFAVIVAVSPPTILNYIDYKWRRAVDEHLPDLFRSIVQAQETGMTLPQALEEASKRNYGPLTAELRKMNTQISWGMTFEEALLTLGKRVNTILVRRTVPLIIEASRSGGHVEKVFDPTGKFIQTTLLLDKERRNQTRPYIAIIYVAFFVFIFTIILLFRSFFLSIEGLPTLGATVTSPEEMQRIFFHLAAIQAFFGGLVAGKMGEGTINAGLKHSILMMLFGYIALKLFL
;
A
#
# COMPACT_ATOMS: atom_id res chain seq x y z
N MET A 1 -15.49 -1.65 -2.72
CA MET A 1 -14.32 -1.31 -3.56
C MET A 1 -14.07 -2.48 -4.51
N PRO A 2 -13.73 -2.27 -5.77
CA PRO A 2 -13.44 -3.35 -6.70
C PRO A 2 -12.08 -4.00 -6.42
N LYS A 3 -11.97 -5.29 -6.65
CA LYS A 3 -10.70 -6.00 -6.70
C LYS A 3 -9.94 -5.55 -7.96
N ILE A 4 -8.65 -5.29 -7.83
CA ILE A 4 -7.80 -4.92 -8.97
C ILE A 4 -7.05 -6.15 -9.45
N GLU A 5 -7.18 -6.46 -10.74
CA GLU A 5 -6.48 -7.57 -11.36
C GLU A 5 -4.97 -7.30 -11.44
N GLU A 6 -4.16 -8.35 -11.27
CA GLU A 6 -2.70 -8.26 -11.36
C GLU A 6 -2.21 -7.75 -12.74
N ARG A 7 -2.99 -8.03 -13.81
CA ARG A 7 -2.70 -7.50 -15.16
C ARG A 7 -2.79 -5.97 -15.19
N VAL A 8 -3.84 -5.40 -14.58
CA VAL A 8 -4.03 -3.94 -14.52
C VAL A 8 -2.91 -3.27 -13.74
N LYS A 9 -2.45 -3.87 -12.64
CA LYS A 9 -1.30 -3.35 -11.89
C LYS A 9 -0.02 -3.37 -12.71
N LYS A 10 0.26 -4.47 -13.43
CA LYS A 10 1.43 -4.56 -14.32
C LYS A 10 1.38 -3.53 -15.44
N ILE A 11 0.22 -3.37 -16.08
CA ILE A 11 0.04 -2.36 -17.14
C ILE A 11 0.26 -0.96 -16.57
N ALA A 12 -0.28 -0.64 -15.39
CA ALA A 12 -0.08 0.65 -14.75
C ALA A 12 1.40 0.91 -14.41
N TRP A 13 2.14 -0.10 -13.96
CA TRP A 13 3.58 0.02 -13.73
C TRP A 13 4.34 0.29 -15.04
N VAL A 14 4.09 -0.49 -16.08
CA VAL A 14 4.79 -0.34 -17.36
C VAL A 14 4.44 1.01 -18.01
N SER A 15 3.17 1.40 -18.03
CA SER A 15 2.73 2.66 -18.62
C SER A 15 3.29 3.88 -17.87
N SER A 16 3.25 3.88 -16.53
CA SER A 16 3.75 5.00 -15.75
C SER A 16 5.28 5.15 -15.84
N VAL A 17 6.01 4.04 -15.87
CA VAL A 17 7.47 4.07 -16.08
C VAL A 17 7.81 4.52 -17.49
N SER A 18 7.06 4.08 -18.51
CA SER A 18 7.27 4.53 -19.90
C SER A 18 7.05 6.04 -20.05
N VAL A 19 5.99 6.57 -19.44
CA VAL A 19 5.70 8.02 -19.44
C VAL A 19 6.82 8.78 -18.72
N ALA A 20 7.24 8.32 -17.54
CA ALA A 20 8.32 8.95 -16.79
C ALA A 20 9.65 8.94 -17.58
N PHE A 21 9.96 7.84 -18.25
CA PHE A 21 11.13 7.73 -19.11
C PHE A 21 11.07 8.73 -20.29
N SER A 22 9.89 8.86 -20.92
CA SER A 22 9.69 9.83 -22.00
C SER A 22 9.86 11.27 -21.52
N ILE A 23 9.33 11.61 -20.32
CA ILE A 23 9.52 12.94 -19.70
C ILE A 23 10.99 13.19 -19.41
N THR A 24 11.70 12.21 -18.84
CA THR A 24 13.14 12.32 -18.52
C THR A 24 13.99 12.49 -19.79
N LEU A 25 13.69 11.73 -20.84
CA LEU A 25 14.39 11.83 -22.12
C LEU A 25 14.15 13.20 -22.77
N PHE A 26 12.91 13.66 -22.79
CA PHE A 26 12.57 15.00 -23.29
C PHE A 26 13.29 16.10 -22.49
N ALA A 27 13.27 15.99 -21.17
CA ALA A 27 13.96 16.93 -20.28
C ALA A 27 15.47 16.95 -20.53
N TYR A 28 16.08 15.79 -20.79
CA TYR A 28 17.51 15.70 -21.10
C TYR A 28 17.87 16.39 -22.43
N ILE A 29 17.06 16.18 -23.46
CA ILE A 29 17.32 16.78 -24.81
C ILE A 29 17.14 18.30 -24.77
N MET A 30 16.12 18.80 -24.05
CA MET A 30 15.80 20.24 -24.10
C MET A 30 16.50 21.05 -23.00
N PHE A 31 16.78 20.47 -21.83
CA PHE A 31 17.24 21.18 -20.65
C PHE A 31 18.45 20.54 -19.96
N GLY A 32 19.19 19.66 -20.65
CA GLY A 32 20.30 18.91 -20.06
C GLY A 32 21.27 19.81 -19.26
N GLY A 33 21.47 19.46 -17.97
CA GLY A 33 22.36 20.19 -17.05
C GLY A 33 21.75 21.42 -16.35
N SER A 34 20.51 21.81 -16.66
CA SER A 34 19.83 22.94 -16.02
C SER A 34 19.02 22.53 -14.79
N ARG A 35 18.67 23.49 -13.93
CA ARG A 35 17.76 23.30 -12.78
C ARG A 35 16.38 22.76 -13.24
N THR A 36 15.90 23.20 -14.39
CA THR A 36 14.63 22.72 -14.98
C THR A 36 14.68 21.23 -15.30
N PHE A 37 15.83 20.71 -15.71
CA PHE A 37 16.02 19.26 -15.88
C PHE A 37 15.78 18.50 -14.58
N ASP A 38 16.40 18.94 -13.47
CA ASP A 38 16.26 18.28 -12.17
C ASP A 38 14.81 18.31 -11.66
N GLU A 39 14.11 19.44 -11.85
CA GLU A 39 12.68 19.55 -11.51
C GLU A 39 11.80 18.60 -12.34
N LEU A 40 12.06 18.49 -13.65
CA LEU A 40 11.31 17.59 -14.53
C LEU A 40 11.56 16.11 -14.20
N VAL A 41 12.81 15.73 -13.89
CA VAL A 41 13.15 14.38 -13.43
C VAL A 41 12.45 14.08 -12.11
N PHE A 42 12.41 15.01 -11.18
CA PHE A 42 11.71 14.87 -9.90
C PHE A 42 10.21 14.61 -10.13
N PHE A 43 9.54 15.37 -10.98
CA PHE A 43 8.14 15.14 -11.32
C PHE A 43 7.93 13.83 -12.10
N ALA A 44 8.87 13.45 -12.96
CA ALA A 44 8.81 12.15 -13.64
C ALA A 44 8.81 10.98 -12.65
N VAL A 45 9.60 11.05 -11.58
CA VAL A 45 9.59 10.04 -10.50
C VAL A 45 8.21 10.00 -9.80
N ILE A 46 7.61 11.16 -9.48
CA ILE A 46 6.28 11.21 -8.88
C ILE A 46 5.24 10.59 -9.81
N VAL A 47 5.28 10.91 -11.11
CA VAL A 47 4.37 10.34 -12.13
C VAL A 47 4.57 8.82 -12.26
N ALA A 48 5.82 8.34 -12.25
CA ALA A 48 6.10 6.90 -12.30
C ALA A 48 5.49 6.12 -11.13
N VAL A 49 5.52 6.72 -9.94
CA VAL A 49 5.15 6.04 -8.69
C VAL A 49 3.66 6.19 -8.37
N SER A 50 3.00 7.28 -8.80
CA SER A 50 1.62 7.62 -8.40
C SER A 50 0.56 6.59 -8.84
N PRO A 51 0.44 6.18 -10.14
CA PRO A 51 -0.63 5.28 -10.57
C PRO A 51 -0.56 3.89 -9.91
N PRO A 52 0.60 3.21 -9.88
CA PRO A 52 0.70 1.92 -9.21
C PRO A 52 0.45 2.01 -7.70
N THR A 53 0.81 3.13 -7.06
CA THR A 53 0.54 3.35 -5.63
C THR A 53 -0.96 3.41 -5.35
N ILE A 54 -1.72 4.14 -6.16
CA ILE A 54 -3.18 4.25 -6.00
C ILE A 54 -3.84 2.87 -6.18
N LEU A 55 -3.47 2.13 -7.22
CA LEU A 55 -4.03 0.81 -7.49
C LEU A 55 -3.69 -0.20 -6.39
N ASN A 56 -2.45 -0.20 -5.92
CA ASN A 56 -2.03 -1.06 -4.80
C ASN A 56 -2.77 -0.71 -3.50
N TYR A 57 -3.01 0.56 -3.23
CA TYR A 57 -3.76 1.00 -2.06
C TYR A 57 -5.23 0.55 -2.10
N ILE A 58 -5.88 0.64 -3.26
CA ILE A 58 -7.27 0.17 -3.45
C ILE A 58 -7.35 -1.34 -3.25
N ASP A 59 -6.44 -2.12 -3.87
CA ASP A 59 -6.38 -3.57 -3.72
C ASP A 59 -6.09 -4.00 -2.28
N TYR A 60 -5.17 -3.31 -1.62
CA TYR A 60 -4.87 -3.53 -0.21
C TYR A 60 -6.10 -3.32 0.68
N LYS A 61 -6.85 -2.23 0.49
CA LYS A 61 -8.10 -1.97 1.22
C LYS A 61 -9.15 -3.05 0.98
N TRP A 62 -9.28 -3.50 -0.26
CA TRP A 62 -10.21 -4.57 -0.63
C TRP A 62 -9.86 -5.88 0.09
N ARG A 63 -8.60 -6.32 0.02
CA ARG A 63 -8.11 -7.54 0.68
C ARG A 63 -8.30 -7.48 2.18
N ARG A 64 -7.97 -6.37 2.78
CA ARG A 64 -8.15 -6.16 4.21
C ARG A 64 -9.61 -6.22 4.62
N ALA A 65 -10.51 -5.59 3.88
CA ALA A 65 -11.93 -5.66 4.16
C ALA A 65 -12.48 -7.09 4.03
N VAL A 66 -11.96 -7.91 3.11
CA VAL A 66 -12.28 -9.34 3.04
C VAL A 66 -11.83 -10.06 4.31
N ASP A 67 -10.58 -9.89 4.71
CA ASP A 67 -10.02 -10.57 5.89
C ASP A 67 -10.75 -10.17 7.18
N GLU A 68 -11.16 -8.91 7.32
CA GLU A 68 -11.91 -8.40 8.47
C GLU A 68 -13.31 -9.05 8.63
N HIS A 69 -13.94 -9.49 7.53
CA HIS A 69 -15.24 -10.17 7.56
C HIS A 69 -15.18 -11.70 7.63
N LEU A 70 -13.99 -12.30 7.52
CA LEU A 70 -13.84 -13.76 7.60
C LEU A 70 -14.34 -14.35 8.94
N PRO A 71 -14.03 -13.78 10.12
CA PRO A 71 -14.51 -14.32 11.39
C PRO A 71 -16.05 -14.39 11.47
N ASP A 72 -16.72 -13.36 10.95
CA ASP A 72 -18.18 -13.30 10.96
C ASP A 72 -18.79 -14.35 10.04
N LEU A 73 -18.17 -14.58 8.86
CA LEU A 73 -18.54 -15.66 7.95
C LEU A 73 -18.41 -17.03 8.65
N PHE A 74 -17.27 -17.30 9.30
CA PHE A 74 -17.04 -18.57 9.99
C PHE A 74 -18.07 -18.80 11.10
N ARG A 75 -18.34 -17.78 11.91
CA ARG A 75 -19.37 -17.85 12.96
C ARG A 75 -20.76 -18.15 12.40
N SER A 76 -21.13 -17.52 11.29
CA SER A 76 -22.42 -17.78 10.64
C SER A 76 -22.54 -19.19 10.09
N ILE A 77 -21.44 -19.75 9.56
CA ILE A 77 -21.41 -21.14 9.10
C ILE A 77 -21.59 -22.11 10.27
N VAL A 78 -20.88 -21.90 11.38
CA VAL A 78 -21.04 -22.71 12.61
C VAL A 78 -22.47 -22.68 13.09
N GLN A 79 -23.07 -21.50 13.25
CA GLN A 79 -24.47 -21.34 13.66
C GLN A 79 -25.45 -22.06 12.73
N ALA A 80 -25.24 -21.99 11.42
CA ALA A 80 -26.10 -22.70 10.47
C ALA A 80 -25.97 -24.22 10.59
N GLN A 81 -24.75 -24.72 10.85
CA GLN A 81 -24.53 -26.15 11.06
C GLN A 81 -25.11 -26.68 12.38
N GLU A 82 -25.07 -25.87 13.45
CA GLU A 82 -25.74 -26.18 14.71
C GLU A 82 -27.26 -26.37 14.53
N THR A 83 -27.86 -25.75 13.53
CA THR A 83 -29.28 -25.98 13.15
C THR A 83 -29.49 -27.16 12.20
N GLY A 84 -28.45 -27.97 11.94
CA GLY A 84 -28.52 -29.18 11.12
C GLY A 84 -28.32 -28.94 9.61
N MET A 85 -27.93 -27.74 9.19
CA MET A 85 -27.63 -27.47 7.78
C MET A 85 -26.31 -28.15 7.37
N THR A 86 -26.25 -28.66 6.12
CA THR A 86 -24.99 -29.10 5.52
C THR A 86 -24.08 -27.91 5.23
N LEU A 87 -22.78 -28.14 5.07
CA LEU A 87 -21.81 -27.07 4.79
C LEU A 87 -22.13 -26.27 3.50
N PRO A 88 -22.53 -26.90 2.37
CA PRO A 88 -23.01 -26.17 1.19
C PRO A 88 -24.21 -25.27 1.48
N GLN A 89 -25.23 -25.78 2.21
CA GLN A 89 -26.42 -25.02 2.60
C GLN A 89 -26.06 -23.85 3.54
N ALA A 90 -25.17 -24.07 4.50
CA ALA A 90 -24.69 -23.02 5.40
C ALA A 90 -23.97 -21.88 4.65
N LEU A 91 -23.16 -22.23 3.63
CA LEU A 91 -22.51 -21.24 2.75
C LEU A 91 -23.48 -20.53 1.81
N GLU A 92 -24.47 -21.23 1.29
CA GLU A 92 -25.56 -20.61 0.52
C GLU A 92 -26.30 -19.58 1.36
N GLU A 93 -26.71 -19.94 2.57
CA GLU A 93 -27.37 -19.03 3.52
C GLU A 93 -26.48 -17.85 3.89
N ALA A 94 -25.18 -18.10 4.17
CA ALA A 94 -24.21 -17.07 4.44
C ALA A 94 -24.09 -16.09 3.25
N SER A 95 -24.14 -16.55 2.01
CA SER A 95 -24.04 -15.68 0.83
C SER A 95 -25.15 -14.63 0.71
N LYS A 96 -26.28 -14.83 1.38
CA LYS A 96 -27.40 -13.88 1.45
C LYS A 96 -27.14 -12.72 2.40
N ARG A 97 -26.20 -12.90 3.35
CA ARG A 97 -25.80 -11.89 4.32
C ARG A 97 -24.75 -10.94 3.75
N ASN A 98 -24.49 -9.84 4.45
CA ASN A 98 -23.52 -8.84 4.03
C ASN A 98 -22.18 -9.02 4.76
N TYR A 99 -21.17 -9.48 4.04
CA TYR A 99 -19.77 -9.57 4.49
C TYR A 99 -18.87 -8.62 3.66
N GLY A 100 -19.37 -7.45 3.35
CA GLY A 100 -18.64 -6.48 2.55
C GLY A 100 -18.21 -7.04 1.18
N PRO A 101 -16.96 -6.87 0.77
CA PRO A 101 -16.47 -7.34 -0.53
C PRO A 101 -16.53 -8.86 -0.69
N LEU A 102 -16.51 -9.62 0.39
CA LEU A 102 -16.55 -11.08 0.38
C LEU A 102 -17.91 -11.61 -0.09
N THR A 103 -19.01 -10.88 0.16
CA THR A 103 -20.36 -11.26 -0.28
C THR A 103 -20.44 -11.52 -1.78
N ALA A 104 -19.84 -10.64 -2.59
CA ALA A 104 -19.84 -10.80 -4.05
C ALA A 104 -19.11 -12.09 -4.49
N GLU A 105 -18.03 -12.44 -3.82
CA GLU A 105 -17.26 -13.64 -4.11
C GLU A 105 -17.97 -14.92 -3.64
N LEU A 106 -18.67 -14.87 -2.52
CA LEU A 106 -19.53 -15.97 -2.04
C LEU A 106 -20.70 -16.22 -2.99
N ARG A 107 -21.37 -15.17 -3.48
CA ARG A 107 -22.44 -15.31 -4.48
C ARG A 107 -21.94 -15.97 -5.76
N LYS A 108 -20.76 -15.57 -6.27
CA LYS A 108 -20.14 -16.23 -7.42
C LYS A 108 -19.85 -17.71 -7.16
N MET A 109 -19.38 -18.04 -5.97
CA MET A 109 -19.15 -19.44 -5.57
C MET A 109 -20.46 -20.24 -5.58
N ASN A 110 -21.53 -19.72 -5.01
CA ASN A 110 -22.84 -20.37 -5.04
C ASN A 110 -23.37 -20.56 -6.46
N THR A 111 -23.22 -19.56 -7.33
CA THR A 111 -23.56 -19.69 -8.75
C THR A 111 -22.77 -20.81 -9.44
N GLN A 112 -21.48 -20.96 -9.12
CA GLN A 112 -20.66 -22.06 -9.65
C GLN A 112 -21.16 -23.43 -9.18
N ILE A 113 -21.54 -23.55 -7.92
CA ILE A 113 -22.13 -24.78 -7.35
C ILE A 113 -23.48 -25.08 -8.02
N SER A 114 -24.34 -24.09 -8.24
CA SER A 114 -25.62 -24.28 -8.93
C SER A 114 -25.49 -24.72 -10.41
N TRP A 115 -24.32 -24.46 -11.01
CA TRP A 115 -23.96 -24.94 -12.35
C TRP A 115 -23.32 -26.34 -12.37
N GLY A 116 -23.27 -27.02 -11.22
CA GLY A 116 -22.74 -28.37 -11.08
C GLY A 116 -21.29 -28.49 -10.70
N MET A 117 -20.61 -27.37 -10.35
CA MET A 117 -19.27 -27.43 -9.79
C MET A 117 -19.32 -28.05 -8.39
N THR A 118 -18.38 -28.90 -8.05
CA THR A 118 -18.30 -29.45 -6.69
C THR A 118 -18.02 -28.35 -5.68
N PHE A 119 -18.46 -28.54 -4.43
CA PHE A 119 -18.23 -27.61 -3.35
C PHE A 119 -16.74 -27.30 -3.17
N GLU A 120 -15.89 -28.33 -3.22
CA GLU A 120 -14.45 -28.21 -3.05
C GLU A 120 -13.79 -27.40 -4.18
N GLU A 121 -14.16 -27.66 -5.42
CA GLU A 121 -13.65 -26.91 -6.58
C GLU A 121 -14.09 -25.44 -6.54
N ALA A 122 -15.33 -25.17 -6.17
CA ALA A 122 -15.87 -23.82 -6.03
C ALA A 122 -15.11 -23.06 -4.93
N LEU A 123 -14.81 -23.73 -3.80
CA LEU A 123 -14.06 -23.16 -2.68
C LEU A 123 -12.59 -22.89 -3.04
N LEU A 124 -11.94 -23.81 -3.75
CA LEU A 124 -10.59 -23.61 -4.29
C LEU A 124 -10.54 -22.43 -5.26
N THR A 125 -11.56 -22.31 -6.12
CA THR A 125 -11.68 -21.21 -7.07
C THR A 125 -11.90 -19.87 -6.36
N LEU A 126 -12.72 -19.83 -5.31
CA LEU A 126 -12.88 -18.68 -4.45
C LEU A 126 -11.53 -18.30 -3.79
N GLY A 127 -10.81 -19.26 -3.25
CA GLY A 127 -9.49 -19.06 -2.65
C GLY A 127 -8.49 -18.44 -3.62
N LYS A 128 -8.46 -18.91 -4.88
CA LYS A 128 -7.61 -18.34 -5.94
C LYS A 128 -8.05 -16.91 -6.32
N ARG A 129 -9.35 -16.66 -6.39
CA ARG A 129 -9.87 -15.33 -6.71
C ARG A 129 -9.58 -14.32 -5.60
N VAL A 130 -9.88 -14.65 -4.36
CA VAL A 130 -9.71 -13.74 -3.20
C VAL A 130 -8.24 -13.54 -2.89
N ASN A 131 -7.47 -14.62 -2.80
CA ASN A 131 -6.01 -14.63 -2.67
C ASN A 131 -5.44 -13.74 -1.54
N THR A 132 -6.09 -13.72 -0.38
CA THR A 132 -5.49 -13.17 0.84
C THR A 132 -4.69 -14.25 1.59
N ILE A 133 -3.81 -13.85 2.50
CA ILE A 133 -3.03 -14.80 3.30
C ILE A 133 -3.95 -15.66 4.17
N LEU A 134 -4.96 -15.05 4.78
CA LEU A 134 -5.91 -15.76 5.65
C LEU A 134 -6.76 -16.75 4.85
N VAL A 135 -7.34 -16.31 3.73
CA VAL A 135 -8.15 -17.19 2.87
C VAL A 135 -7.33 -18.37 2.34
N ARG A 136 -6.09 -18.15 1.92
CA ARG A 136 -5.23 -19.27 1.46
C ARG A 136 -4.93 -20.30 2.54
N ARG A 137 -4.88 -19.88 3.80
CA ARG A 137 -4.65 -20.80 4.93
C ARG A 137 -5.93 -21.51 5.36
N THR A 138 -7.08 -20.85 5.25
CA THR A 138 -8.35 -21.39 5.74
C THR A 138 -9.06 -22.28 4.72
N VAL A 139 -8.96 -22.01 3.43
CA VAL A 139 -9.61 -22.83 2.38
C VAL A 139 -9.24 -24.31 2.46
N PRO A 140 -7.95 -24.72 2.57
CA PRO A 140 -7.61 -26.14 2.72
C PRO A 140 -8.20 -26.77 3.97
N LEU A 141 -8.27 -26.04 5.09
CA LEU A 141 -8.88 -26.55 6.34
C LEU A 141 -10.38 -26.79 6.18
N ILE A 142 -11.10 -25.92 5.47
CA ILE A 142 -12.51 -26.10 5.16
C ILE A 142 -12.74 -27.32 4.29
N ILE A 143 -11.89 -27.54 3.27
CA ILE A 143 -12.00 -28.70 2.37
C ILE A 143 -11.77 -30.00 3.15
N GLU A 144 -10.73 -30.03 3.99
CA GLU A 144 -10.43 -31.21 4.80
C GLU A 144 -11.55 -31.53 5.79
N ALA A 145 -12.10 -30.49 6.43
CA ALA A 145 -13.26 -30.63 7.31
C ALA A 145 -14.49 -31.18 6.58
N SER A 146 -14.73 -30.71 5.33
CA SER A 146 -15.82 -31.20 4.49
C SER A 146 -15.68 -32.69 4.13
N ARG A 147 -14.45 -33.12 3.81
CA ARG A 147 -14.15 -34.51 3.44
C ARG A 147 -14.26 -35.48 4.61
N SER A 148 -13.88 -35.03 5.79
CA SER A 148 -13.89 -35.87 6.97
C SER A 148 -15.28 -36.28 7.44
N GLY A 149 -16.37 -35.71 6.83
CA GLY A 149 -17.77 -36.03 7.16
C GLY A 149 -18.15 -35.79 8.63
N GLY A 150 -17.22 -35.21 9.39
CA GLY A 150 -17.30 -35.07 10.83
C GLY A 150 -17.70 -33.66 11.27
N HIS A 151 -17.57 -33.43 12.54
CA HIS A 151 -17.93 -32.18 13.19
C HIS A 151 -17.14 -30.97 12.65
N VAL A 152 -17.62 -30.39 11.56
CA VAL A 152 -17.01 -29.24 10.88
C VAL A 152 -16.89 -28.07 11.86
N GLU A 153 -17.81 -27.96 12.82
CA GLU A 153 -17.77 -27.04 13.96
C GLU A 153 -16.41 -27.06 14.69
N LYS A 154 -15.86 -28.27 14.95
CA LYS A 154 -14.56 -28.43 15.62
C LYS A 154 -13.38 -27.84 14.84
N VAL A 155 -13.52 -27.62 13.53
CA VAL A 155 -12.51 -26.97 12.68
C VAL A 155 -12.81 -25.48 12.51
N PHE A 156 -14.08 -25.11 12.31
CA PHE A 156 -14.47 -23.74 12.02
C PHE A 156 -14.36 -22.81 13.23
N ASP A 157 -14.77 -23.24 14.44
CA ASP A 157 -14.70 -22.39 15.63
C ASP A 157 -13.25 -22.04 16.01
N PRO A 158 -12.30 -22.98 16.13
CA PRO A 158 -10.90 -22.65 16.35
C PRO A 158 -10.28 -21.80 15.22
N THR A 159 -10.66 -22.09 13.95
CA THR A 159 -10.17 -21.32 12.80
C THR A 159 -10.68 -19.88 12.85
N GLY A 160 -11.95 -19.68 13.16
CA GLY A 160 -12.54 -18.34 13.34
C GLY A 160 -11.83 -17.55 14.45
N LYS A 161 -11.59 -18.18 15.60
CA LYS A 161 -10.84 -17.60 16.73
C LYS A 161 -9.40 -17.27 16.33
N PHE A 162 -8.72 -18.17 15.62
CA PHE A 162 -7.37 -17.92 15.11
C PHE A 162 -7.32 -16.69 14.19
N ILE A 163 -8.26 -16.59 13.24
CA ILE A 163 -8.35 -15.44 12.33
C ILE A 163 -8.58 -14.15 13.13
N GLN A 164 -9.53 -14.17 14.07
CA GLN A 164 -9.85 -13.02 14.92
C GLN A 164 -8.64 -12.57 15.73
N THR A 165 -7.93 -13.51 16.37
CA THR A 165 -6.70 -13.21 17.11
C THR A 165 -5.62 -12.62 16.22
N THR A 166 -5.43 -13.18 15.02
CA THR A 166 -4.46 -12.69 14.05
C THR A 166 -4.76 -11.23 13.63
N LEU A 167 -6.04 -10.92 13.39
CA LEU A 167 -6.48 -9.56 13.04
C LEU A 167 -6.30 -8.58 14.20
N LEU A 168 -6.57 -9.02 15.44
CA LEU A 168 -6.36 -8.22 16.65
C LEU A 168 -4.88 -7.90 16.85
N LEU A 169 -4.00 -8.88 16.73
CA LEU A 169 -2.54 -8.69 16.83
C LEU A 169 -2.01 -7.75 15.74
N ASP A 170 -2.51 -7.88 14.49
CA ASP A 170 -2.12 -6.95 13.41
C ASP A 170 -2.60 -5.51 13.69
N LYS A 171 -3.81 -5.36 14.22
CA LYS A 171 -4.35 -4.06 14.64
C LYS A 171 -3.54 -3.45 15.79
N GLU A 172 -3.21 -4.25 16.80
CA GLU A 172 -2.38 -3.81 17.93
C GLU A 172 -1.00 -3.36 17.47
N ARG A 173 -0.31 -4.18 16.67
CA ARG A 173 0.97 -3.82 16.07
C ARG A 173 0.90 -2.48 15.34
N ARG A 174 -0.12 -2.26 14.52
CA ARG A 174 -0.30 -1.00 13.79
C ARG A 174 -0.52 0.18 14.74
N ASN A 175 -1.28 -0.01 15.80
CA ASN A 175 -1.51 1.04 16.79
C ASN A 175 -0.21 1.42 17.50
N GLN A 176 0.64 0.45 17.81
CA GLN A 176 1.96 0.68 18.42
C GLN A 176 2.95 1.35 17.45
N THR A 177 2.84 1.08 16.13
CA THR A 177 3.79 1.62 15.15
C THR A 177 3.34 2.95 14.51
N ARG A 178 2.06 3.33 14.63
CA ARG A 178 1.55 4.62 14.10
C ARG A 178 2.31 5.86 14.59
N PRO A 179 2.70 5.99 15.87
CA PRO A 179 3.46 7.15 16.34
C PRO A 179 4.78 7.35 15.59
N TYR A 180 5.43 6.27 15.13
CA TYR A 180 6.67 6.36 14.37
C TYR A 180 6.49 7.06 13.01
N ILE A 181 5.31 6.98 12.40
CA ILE A 181 5.01 7.74 11.18
C ILE A 181 5.12 9.24 11.48
N ALA A 182 4.51 9.70 12.58
CA ALA A 182 4.57 11.10 12.98
C ALA A 182 6.03 11.56 13.24
N ILE A 183 6.81 10.73 13.90
CA ILE A 183 8.25 11.02 14.18
C ILE A 183 9.02 11.19 12.86
N ILE A 184 8.79 10.33 11.86
CA ILE A 184 9.44 10.41 10.54
C ILE A 184 9.06 11.72 9.83
N TYR A 185 7.79 12.12 9.88
CA TYR A 185 7.35 13.38 9.30
C TYR A 185 7.98 14.59 10.02
N VAL A 186 8.00 14.59 11.35
CA VAL A 186 8.64 15.66 12.13
C VAL A 186 10.13 15.73 11.79
N ALA A 187 10.83 14.60 11.75
CA ALA A 187 12.24 14.56 11.37
C ALA A 187 12.49 15.12 9.97
N PHE A 188 11.60 14.81 9.00
CA PHE A 188 11.66 15.36 7.66
C PHE A 188 11.45 16.88 7.64
N PHE A 189 10.46 17.40 8.36
CA PHE A 189 10.22 18.84 8.43
C PHE A 189 11.38 19.58 9.12
N VAL A 190 11.94 19.02 10.18
CA VAL A 190 13.14 19.57 10.84
C VAL A 190 14.31 19.60 9.87
N PHE A 191 14.51 18.55 9.08
CA PHE A 191 15.55 18.48 8.06
C PHE A 191 15.37 19.59 6.99
N ILE A 192 14.16 19.74 6.42
CA ILE A 192 13.86 20.79 5.45
C ILE A 192 14.08 22.19 6.05
N PHE A 193 13.60 22.39 7.27
CA PHE A 193 13.79 23.67 7.99
C PHE A 193 15.30 23.98 8.19
N THR A 194 16.07 22.97 8.56
CA THR A 194 17.54 23.11 8.72
C THR A 194 18.21 23.50 7.40
N ILE A 195 17.82 22.89 6.29
CA ILE A 195 18.33 23.26 4.95
C ILE A 195 18.03 24.72 4.64
N ILE A 196 16.78 25.16 4.84
CA ILE A 196 16.36 26.53 4.57
C ILE A 196 17.14 27.52 5.45
N LEU A 197 17.29 27.20 6.72
CA LEU A 197 18.03 28.03 7.69
C LEU A 197 19.51 28.14 7.32
N LEU A 198 20.15 27.01 7.00
CA LEU A 198 21.54 26.98 6.57
C LEU A 198 21.74 27.79 5.31
N PHE A 199 20.87 27.64 4.31
CA PHE A 199 20.98 28.40 3.08
C PHE A 199 20.85 29.90 3.33
N ARG A 200 19.84 30.33 4.09
CA ARG A 200 19.61 31.77 4.38
C ARG A 200 20.69 32.37 5.26
N SER A 201 21.13 31.66 6.31
CA SER A 201 22.11 32.21 7.26
C SER A 201 23.55 32.22 6.72
N PHE A 202 23.89 31.22 5.92
CA PHE A 202 25.25 31.05 5.46
C PHE A 202 25.48 31.71 4.08
N PHE A 203 24.63 31.42 3.09
CA PHE A 203 24.87 31.89 1.73
C PHE A 203 24.50 33.34 1.50
N LEU A 204 23.41 33.85 2.09
CA LEU A 204 23.07 35.27 1.97
C LEU A 204 24.01 36.20 2.77
N SER A 205 24.71 35.65 3.76
CA SER A 205 25.71 36.43 4.55
C SER A 205 27.08 36.54 3.84
N ILE A 206 27.38 35.63 2.90
CA ILE A 206 28.67 35.59 2.18
C ILE A 206 28.67 36.46 0.92
N GLU A 207 27.52 36.78 0.35
CA GLU A 207 27.43 37.64 -0.86
C GLU A 207 28.09 39.01 -0.73
N GLY A 208 28.45 39.46 0.48
CA GLY A 208 29.10 40.73 0.76
C GLY A 208 30.59 40.68 1.14
N LEU A 209 31.21 39.50 1.22
CA LEU A 209 32.62 39.40 1.63
C LEU A 209 33.53 39.22 0.40
N PRO A 210 34.53 40.12 0.19
CA PRO A 210 35.52 39.93 -0.87
C PRO A 210 36.35 38.68 -0.58
N THR A 211 36.26 37.76 -1.49
CA THR A 211 37.01 36.52 -1.74
C THR A 211 38.29 36.31 -0.89
N LEU A 212 38.19 35.53 0.13
CA LEU A 212 39.27 34.66 0.56
C LEU A 212 39.27 33.46 -0.42
N GLY A 213 40.19 33.43 -1.36
CA GLY A 213 40.55 32.43 -2.39
C GLY A 213 40.10 30.96 -2.29
N ALA A 214 38.97 30.66 -1.71
CA ALA A 214 38.33 29.36 -1.72
C ALA A 214 37.34 29.31 -2.87
N THR A 215 37.33 28.22 -3.61
CA THR A 215 36.30 27.85 -4.60
C THR A 215 34.98 27.66 -3.86
N VAL A 216 34.28 28.76 -3.59
CA VAL A 216 32.95 28.69 -2.99
C VAL A 216 31.98 28.20 -4.04
N THR A 217 31.38 27.05 -3.83
CA THR A 217 30.29 26.51 -4.64
C THR A 217 29.24 27.60 -4.84
N SER A 218 28.78 27.80 -6.08
CA SER A 218 27.79 28.84 -6.38
C SER A 218 26.50 28.61 -5.58
N PRO A 219 25.76 29.66 -5.18
CA PRO A 219 24.47 29.49 -4.51
C PRO A 219 23.49 28.59 -5.26
N GLU A 220 23.52 28.65 -6.59
CA GLU A 220 22.69 27.82 -7.47
C GLU A 220 23.06 26.33 -7.39
N GLU A 221 24.36 26.00 -7.40
CA GLU A 221 24.82 24.62 -7.25
C GLU A 221 24.45 24.05 -5.87
N MET A 222 24.54 24.87 -4.81
CA MET A 222 24.18 24.46 -3.48
C MET A 222 22.66 24.23 -3.35
N GLN A 223 21.81 25.08 -3.97
CA GLN A 223 20.38 24.86 -4.04
C GLN A 223 20.06 23.52 -4.74
N ARG A 224 20.77 23.19 -5.82
CA ARG A 224 20.60 21.89 -6.51
C ARG A 224 20.96 20.72 -5.60
N ILE A 225 22.05 20.79 -4.87
CA ILE A 225 22.47 19.76 -3.94
C ILE A 225 21.41 19.57 -2.83
N PHE A 226 20.94 20.66 -2.23
CA PHE A 226 19.91 20.61 -1.19
C PHE A 226 18.58 20.08 -1.72
N PHE A 227 18.21 20.41 -2.96
CA PHE A 227 17.04 19.87 -3.62
C PHE A 227 17.12 18.34 -3.79
N HIS A 228 18.26 17.82 -4.26
CA HIS A 228 18.47 16.38 -4.41
C HIS A 228 18.46 15.66 -3.04
N LEU A 229 19.13 16.22 -2.04
CA LEU A 229 19.14 15.67 -0.69
C LEU A 229 17.72 15.59 -0.10
N ALA A 230 16.94 16.67 -0.26
CA ALA A 230 15.54 16.70 0.19
C ALA A 230 14.67 15.68 -0.56
N ALA A 231 14.84 15.53 -1.87
CA ALA A 231 14.12 14.56 -2.67
C ALA A 231 14.43 13.11 -2.25
N ILE A 232 15.70 12.80 -2.04
CA ILE A 232 16.15 11.48 -1.57
C ILE A 232 15.60 11.20 -0.17
N GLN A 233 15.74 12.16 0.76
CA GLN A 233 15.23 12.04 2.12
C GLN A 233 13.70 11.85 2.15
N ALA A 234 12.95 12.62 1.35
CA ALA A 234 11.50 12.49 1.21
C ALA A 234 11.10 11.11 0.69
N PHE A 235 11.77 10.63 -0.35
CA PHE A 235 11.47 9.33 -0.96
C PHE A 235 11.70 8.18 0.03
N PHE A 236 12.90 8.07 0.59
CA PHE A 236 13.23 6.98 1.51
C PHE A 236 12.52 7.12 2.86
N GLY A 237 12.41 8.32 3.39
CA GLY A 237 11.64 8.60 4.61
C GLY A 237 10.18 8.16 4.49
N GLY A 238 9.55 8.43 3.34
CA GLY A 238 8.20 7.97 3.05
C GLY A 238 8.08 6.44 2.96
N LEU A 239 9.05 5.75 2.35
CA LEU A 239 9.08 4.28 2.32
C LEU A 239 9.17 3.68 3.73
N VAL A 240 10.03 4.24 4.58
CA VAL A 240 10.19 3.83 5.98
C VAL A 240 8.89 4.08 6.75
N ALA A 241 8.26 5.26 6.59
CA ALA A 241 6.98 5.59 7.23
C ALA A 241 5.89 4.56 6.91
N GLY A 242 5.76 4.15 5.65
CA GLY A 242 4.79 3.14 5.26
C GLY A 242 5.14 1.73 5.74
N LYS A 243 6.41 1.37 5.73
CA LYS A 243 6.86 0.08 6.28
C LYS A 243 6.57 -0.04 7.77
N MET A 244 6.82 1.04 8.53
CA MET A 244 6.52 1.09 9.97
C MET A 244 5.02 1.10 10.23
N GLY A 245 4.25 1.96 9.55
CA GLY A 245 2.82 2.12 9.82
C GLY A 245 1.92 1.01 9.31
N GLU A 246 2.18 0.52 8.09
CA GLU A 246 1.30 -0.46 7.42
C GLU A 246 1.96 -1.83 7.20
N GLY A 247 3.23 -1.98 7.56
CA GLY A 247 3.98 -3.23 7.46
C GLY A 247 4.50 -3.56 6.06
N THR A 248 4.23 -2.73 5.04
CA THR A 248 4.64 -2.96 3.66
C THR A 248 5.33 -1.75 3.04
N ILE A 249 6.37 -1.98 2.23
CA ILE A 249 7.07 -0.90 1.52
C ILE A 249 6.14 -0.22 0.50
N ASN A 250 5.27 -0.99 -0.15
CA ASN A 250 4.33 -0.44 -1.12
C ASN A 250 3.36 0.59 -0.52
N ALA A 251 3.03 0.44 0.77
CA ALA A 251 2.24 1.44 1.49
C ALA A 251 3.03 2.74 1.74
N GLY A 252 4.36 2.66 1.74
CA GLY A 252 5.24 3.81 1.89
C GLY A 252 5.24 4.75 0.70
N LEU A 253 4.97 4.26 -0.50
CA LEU A 253 4.97 5.09 -1.71
C LEU A 253 4.02 6.29 -1.62
N LYS A 254 2.87 6.15 -0.97
CA LYS A 254 1.95 7.29 -0.74
C LYS A 254 2.57 8.36 0.18
N HIS A 255 3.31 7.93 1.22
CA HIS A 255 4.02 8.84 2.12
C HIS A 255 5.20 9.49 1.41
N SER A 256 5.93 8.73 0.56
CA SER A 256 7.00 9.26 -0.28
C SER A 256 6.50 10.37 -1.20
N ILE A 257 5.41 10.15 -1.93
CA ILE A 257 4.82 11.16 -2.81
C ILE A 257 4.42 12.41 -2.01
N LEU A 258 3.78 12.23 -0.86
CA LEU A 258 3.35 13.33 -0.02
C LEU A 258 4.55 14.15 0.50
N MET A 259 5.58 13.48 1.03
CA MET A 259 6.81 14.14 1.53
C MET A 259 7.58 14.82 0.41
N MET A 260 7.68 14.21 -0.79
CA MET A 260 8.31 14.82 -1.96
C MET A 260 7.59 16.11 -2.36
N LEU A 261 6.26 16.10 -2.44
CA LEU A 261 5.47 17.30 -2.76
C LEU A 261 5.66 18.39 -1.73
N PHE A 262 5.58 18.09 -0.43
CA PHE A 262 5.81 19.07 0.63
C PHE A 262 7.24 19.61 0.60
N GLY A 263 8.25 18.76 0.41
CA GLY A 263 9.63 19.17 0.31
C GLY A 263 9.86 20.12 -0.87
N TYR A 264 9.31 19.79 -2.04
CA TYR A 264 9.39 20.63 -3.23
C TYR A 264 8.77 22.02 -3.00
N ILE A 265 7.53 22.04 -2.48
CA ILE A 265 6.83 23.31 -2.19
C ILE A 265 7.62 24.14 -1.18
N ALA A 266 8.09 23.53 -0.10
CA ALA A 266 8.84 24.23 0.93
C ALA A 266 10.15 24.83 0.38
N LEU A 267 10.91 24.04 -0.38
CA LEU A 267 12.16 24.54 -0.97
C LEU A 267 11.90 25.64 -2.00
N LYS A 268 10.89 25.49 -2.87
CA LYS A 268 10.57 26.48 -3.89
C LYS A 268 10.04 27.80 -3.33
N LEU A 269 9.40 27.76 -2.15
CA LEU A 269 8.88 28.97 -1.49
C LEU A 269 9.96 29.74 -0.71
N PHE A 270 10.97 29.02 -0.17
CA PHE A 270 11.92 29.60 0.77
C PHE A 270 13.37 29.69 0.25
N LEU A 271 13.73 28.95 -0.79
CA LEU A 271 15.00 29.01 -1.50
C LEU A 271 14.85 29.59 -2.90
#